data_7d6f599b5cfeadefd342e83ad21c2311
#
_entry.id   7d6f599b5cfeadefd342e83ad21c2311
#
_cell.length_a   1.000
_cell.length_b   1.000
_cell.length_c   1.000
_cell.angle_alpha   90.00
_cell.angle_beta   90.00
_cell.angle_gamma   90.00
#
_symmetry.space_group_name_H-M   'P 1'
#
loop_
_entity.id
_entity.type
_entity.pdbx_description
1 polymer ?
#
loop_
_entity_poly.entity_id
_entity_poly.type
_entity_poly.pdbx_seq_one_letter_code
_entity_poly.pdbx_strand_id
1 'polypeptide(L)'
;DPNGLSEVLNFCGQTLSGVRKLSGGTFLKMDDLPQHDKDMLVEERLASRELAESSYGRGVFVSADKSCAVMVNEEDHLRIQTFSKGLNLAAALRSANAIDDGFEKNAKYAFSPTFGYLTACPTNTGTGLRASVMMHLPALALSDLMDKVVRGLSQLGICVRGASGEGSDSFGSFF
;
A
#
# COMPACT_ATOMS: atom_id res chain seq x y z
N ASP A 1 2.27 -2.44 22.35
CA ASP A 1 1.46 -1.80 23.39
C ASP A 1 0.18 -1.24 22.74
N PRO A 2 -1.03 -1.66 23.20
CA PRO A 2 -2.31 -1.19 22.64
C PRO A 2 -2.49 0.33 22.70
N ASN A 3 -2.03 0.97 23.77
CA ASN A 3 -2.14 2.42 23.92
C ASN A 3 -1.32 3.15 22.86
N GLY A 4 -0.10 2.66 22.57
CA GLY A 4 0.76 3.24 21.54
C GLY A 4 0.15 3.16 20.14
N LEU A 5 -0.53 2.05 19.78
CA LEU A 5 -1.22 1.93 18.50
C LEU A 5 -2.35 2.96 18.35
N SER A 6 -3.12 3.18 19.41
CA SER A 6 -4.22 4.16 19.40
C SER A 6 -3.70 5.60 19.29
N GLU A 7 -2.58 5.91 19.94
CA GLU A 7 -1.93 7.23 19.84
C GLU A 7 -1.43 7.48 18.42
N VAL A 8 -0.73 6.51 17.82
CA VAL A 8 -0.25 6.58 16.43
C VAL A 8 -1.43 6.71 15.47
N LEU A 9 -2.49 5.92 15.65
CA LEU A 9 -3.68 5.98 14.81
C LEU A 9 -4.32 7.38 14.81
N ASN A 10 -4.51 7.96 15.97
CA ASN A 10 -5.12 9.28 16.10
C ASN A 10 -4.22 10.38 15.52
N PHE A 11 -2.92 10.34 15.82
CA PHE A 11 -1.93 11.27 15.29
C PHE A 11 -1.88 11.20 13.75
N CYS A 12 -1.78 10.00 13.19
CA CYS A 12 -1.75 9.80 11.74
C CYS A 12 -3.05 10.27 11.08
N GLY A 13 -4.22 9.95 11.66
CA GLY A 13 -5.51 10.37 11.13
C GLY A 13 -5.65 11.90 11.07
N GLN A 14 -5.22 12.61 12.12
CA GLN A 14 -5.21 14.07 12.16
C GLN A 14 -4.23 14.66 11.13
N THR A 15 -3.01 14.14 11.09
CA THR A 15 -1.96 14.62 10.18
C THR A 15 -2.35 14.41 8.71
N LEU A 16 -2.85 13.22 8.36
CA LEU A 16 -3.28 12.89 7.00
C LEU A 16 -4.45 13.75 6.54
N SER A 17 -5.37 14.12 7.44
CA SER A 17 -6.49 15.02 7.12
C SER A 17 -6.02 16.42 6.71
N GLY A 18 -4.82 16.85 7.13
CA GLY A 18 -4.18 18.10 6.73
C GLY A 18 -3.38 18.02 5.42
N VAL A 19 -3.18 16.83 4.87
CA VAL A 19 -2.39 16.65 3.64
C VAL A 19 -3.20 17.05 2.41
N ARG A 20 -2.77 18.08 1.70
CA ARG A 20 -3.48 18.65 0.53
C ARG A 20 -3.85 17.59 -0.53
N LYS A 21 -2.96 16.64 -0.81
CA LYS A 21 -3.20 15.58 -1.81
C LYS A 21 -4.37 14.66 -1.42
N LEU A 22 -4.69 14.58 -0.14
CA LEU A 22 -5.76 13.76 0.43
C LEU A 22 -7.03 14.56 0.72
N SER A 23 -7.08 15.84 0.36
CA SER A 23 -8.23 16.72 0.61
C SER A 23 -9.53 16.14 0.05
N GLY A 24 -10.58 16.16 0.87
CA GLY A 24 -11.89 15.56 0.53
C GLY A 24 -11.95 14.04 0.70
N GLY A 25 -10.85 13.41 1.12
CA GLY A 25 -10.84 11.99 1.46
C GLY A 25 -11.39 11.71 2.85
N THR A 26 -11.43 10.43 3.21
CA THR A 26 -12.02 9.95 4.46
C THR A 26 -11.01 9.09 5.21
N PHE A 27 -10.88 9.32 6.52
CA PHE A 27 -10.16 8.43 7.43
C PHE A 27 -11.13 7.43 8.05
N LEU A 28 -10.85 6.15 7.87
CA LEU A 28 -11.66 5.04 8.34
C LEU A 28 -10.89 4.28 9.39
N LYS A 29 -11.44 4.14 10.59
CA LYS A 29 -10.90 3.26 11.62
C LYS A 29 -11.42 1.86 11.39
N MET A 30 -10.54 0.86 11.39
CA MET A 30 -10.94 -0.52 11.10
C MET A 30 -11.86 -1.09 12.17
N ASP A 31 -11.77 -0.62 13.41
CA ASP A 31 -12.65 -1.02 14.51
C ASP A 31 -14.10 -0.61 14.29
N ASP A 32 -14.34 0.51 13.59
CA ASP A 32 -15.67 1.07 13.36
C ASP A 32 -16.36 0.46 12.13
N LEU A 33 -15.65 -0.34 11.32
CA LEU A 33 -16.18 -0.89 10.07
C LEU A 33 -16.73 -2.30 10.24
N PRO A 34 -17.91 -2.59 9.67
CA PRO A 34 -18.40 -3.95 9.54
C PRO A 34 -17.53 -4.76 8.55
N GLN A 35 -17.55 -6.09 8.65
CA GLN A 35 -16.65 -6.94 7.86
C GLN A 35 -16.81 -6.75 6.36
N HIS A 36 -18.03 -6.61 5.86
CA HIS A 36 -18.26 -6.42 4.43
C HIS A 36 -17.62 -5.14 3.86
N ASP A 37 -17.55 -4.05 4.65
CA ASP A 37 -16.88 -2.81 4.22
C ASP A 37 -15.37 -3.00 4.17
N LYS A 38 -14.80 -3.77 5.11
CA LYS A 38 -13.38 -4.14 5.09
C LYS A 38 -13.06 -4.99 3.86
N ASP A 39 -13.90 -5.96 3.55
CA ASP A 39 -13.75 -6.82 2.37
C ASP A 39 -13.80 -5.99 1.07
N MET A 40 -14.70 -5.01 0.99
CA MET A 40 -14.75 -4.07 -0.14
C MET A 40 -13.47 -3.25 -0.28
N LEU A 41 -12.90 -2.76 0.82
CA LEU A 41 -11.63 -2.03 0.79
C LEU A 41 -10.49 -2.91 0.28
N VAL A 42 -10.48 -4.18 0.62
CA VAL A 42 -9.49 -5.16 0.14
C VAL A 42 -9.69 -5.44 -1.35
N GLU A 43 -10.92 -5.65 -1.81
CA GLU A 43 -11.23 -5.87 -3.23
C GLU A 43 -10.85 -4.65 -4.09
N GLU A 44 -11.12 -3.46 -3.59
CA GLU A 44 -10.71 -2.20 -4.22
C GLU A 44 -9.21 -1.89 -4.07
N ARG A 45 -8.45 -2.75 -3.37
CA ARG A 45 -7.00 -2.62 -3.10
C ARG A 45 -6.62 -1.38 -2.29
N LEU A 46 -7.56 -0.80 -1.59
CA LEU A 46 -7.36 0.34 -0.71
C LEU A 46 -6.83 -0.07 0.66
N ALA A 47 -7.07 -1.32 1.05
CA ALA A 47 -6.52 -1.94 2.26
C ALA A 47 -5.90 -3.31 1.94
N SER A 48 -4.96 -3.76 2.78
CA SER A 48 -4.45 -5.12 2.75
C SER A 48 -5.38 -6.06 3.52
N ARG A 49 -5.25 -7.38 3.30
CA ARG A 49 -5.96 -8.40 4.09
C ARG A 49 -5.54 -8.35 5.55
N GLU A 50 -4.26 -8.17 5.80
CA GLU A 50 -3.67 -8.07 7.13
C GLU A 50 -4.24 -6.89 7.94
N LEU A 51 -4.50 -5.76 7.26
CA LEU A 51 -5.17 -4.61 7.89
C LEU A 51 -6.63 -4.93 8.21
N ALA A 52 -7.33 -5.62 7.31
CA ALA A 52 -8.75 -5.96 7.46
C ALA A 52 -9.01 -7.01 8.54
N GLU A 53 -8.12 -7.99 8.68
CA GLU A 53 -8.24 -9.09 9.65
C GLU A 53 -8.00 -8.66 11.10
N SER A 54 -7.10 -7.70 11.31
CA SER A 54 -6.72 -7.23 12.65
C SER A 54 -7.07 -5.75 12.81
N SER A 55 -8.20 -5.47 13.42
CA SER A 55 -8.81 -4.14 13.40
C SER A 55 -8.29 -3.18 14.46
N TYR A 56 -7.88 -3.68 15.64
CA TYR A 56 -7.56 -2.83 16.79
C TYR A 56 -6.43 -1.83 16.52
N GLY A 57 -6.73 -0.56 16.75
CA GLY A 57 -5.76 0.52 16.61
C GLY A 57 -5.26 0.75 15.17
N ARG A 58 -6.01 0.28 14.17
CA ARG A 58 -5.68 0.35 12.75
C ARG A 58 -6.64 1.22 11.98
N GLY A 59 -6.18 1.78 10.87
CA GLY A 59 -7.02 2.61 10.02
C GLY A 59 -6.48 2.75 8.61
N VAL A 60 -7.31 3.31 7.75
CA VAL A 60 -6.94 3.66 6.39
C VAL A 60 -7.51 5.03 6.02
N PHE A 61 -6.68 5.89 5.45
CA PHE A 61 -7.13 7.12 4.80
C PHE A 61 -7.31 6.85 3.30
N VAL A 62 -8.48 7.14 2.78
CA VAL A 62 -8.80 6.95 1.35
C VAL A 62 -9.07 8.31 0.72
N SER A 63 -8.39 8.62 -0.40
CA SER A 63 -8.66 9.85 -1.17
C SER A 63 -10.05 9.80 -1.81
N ALA A 64 -10.66 10.96 -2.05
CA ALA A 64 -12.02 11.06 -2.61
C ALA A 64 -12.18 10.34 -3.97
N ASP A 65 -11.12 10.33 -4.79
CA ASP A 65 -11.07 9.67 -6.09
C ASP A 65 -10.57 8.21 -6.03
N LYS A 66 -10.31 7.69 -4.82
CA LYS A 66 -9.74 6.36 -4.57
C LYS A 66 -8.40 6.09 -5.28
N SER A 67 -7.72 7.14 -5.74
CA SER A 67 -6.40 6.99 -6.37
C SER A 67 -5.25 6.85 -5.37
N CYS A 68 -5.50 7.13 -4.11
CA CYS A 68 -4.53 7.05 -3.03
C CYS A 68 -5.16 6.45 -1.79
N ALA A 69 -4.40 5.62 -1.08
CA ALA A 69 -4.75 5.11 0.23
C ALA A 69 -3.51 5.14 1.15
N VAL A 70 -3.72 5.46 2.42
CA VAL A 70 -2.66 5.42 3.43
C VAL A 70 -3.14 4.54 4.58
N MET A 71 -2.55 3.36 4.71
CA MET A 71 -2.82 2.45 5.82
C MET A 71 -1.99 2.86 7.04
N VAL A 72 -2.59 2.76 8.21
CA VAL A 72 -1.99 3.09 9.50
C VAL A 72 -1.95 1.85 10.38
N ASN A 73 -0.78 1.56 10.95
CA ASN A 73 -0.53 0.41 11.82
C ASN A 73 -0.84 -0.95 11.16
N GLU A 74 -0.48 -1.10 9.89
CA GLU A 74 -0.51 -2.41 9.23
C GLU A 74 0.71 -3.24 9.70
N GLU A 75 1.75 -3.42 8.91
CA GLU A 75 3.05 -3.95 9.31
C GLU A 75 3.92 -2.82 9.87
N ASP A 76 4.02 -1.73 9.12
CA ASP A 76 4.65 -0.48 9.53
C ASP A 76 3.60 0.53 9.98
N HIS A 77 4.01 1.61 10.64
CA HIS A 77 3.08 2.66 11.08
C HIS A 77 2.40 3.35 9.91
N LEU A 78 3.06 3.46 8.75
CA LEU A 78 2.48 4.04 7.54
C LEU A 78 2.81 3.19 6.31
N ARG A 79 1.81 2.96 5.49
CA ARG A 79 1.95 2.42 4.15
C ARG A 79 1.16 3.27 3.16
N ILE A 80 1.88 4.11 2.42
CA ILE A 80 1.31 5.00 1.41
C ILE A 80 1.17 4.23 0.10
N GLN A 81 -0.02 4.18 -0.46
CA GLN A 81 -0.30 3.56 -1.75
C GLN A 81 -0.90 4.58 -2.71
N THR A 82 -0.43 4.57 -3.94
CA THR A 82 -0.96 5.42 -5.01
C THR A 82 -1.13 4.60 -6.28
N PHE A 83 -2.23 4.85 -6.98
CA PHE A 83 -2.63 4.12 -8.16
C PHE A 83 -2.70 5.05 -9.37
N SER A 84 -2.24 4.57 -10.52
CA SER A 84 -2.36 5.28 -11.79
C SER A 84 -2.77 4.31 -12.89
N LYS A 85 -3.71 4.71 -13.73
CA LYS A 85 -4.14 3.90 -14.87
C LYS A 85 -3.05 3.89 -15.94
N GLY A 86 -2.89 2.75 -16.59
CA GLY A 86 -1.86 2.51 -17.59
C GLY A 86 -0.45 2.45 -17.00
N LEU A 87 0.57 2.38 -17.85
CA LEU A 87 1.97 2.34 -17.42
C LEU A 87 2.46 3.77 -17.10
N ASN A 88 2.09 4.28 -15.93
CA ASN A 88 2.40 5.66 -15.52
C ASN A 88 2.96 5.73 -14.10
N LEU A 89 4.04 5.00 -13.86
CA LEU A 89 4.72 4.96 -12.55
C LEU A 89 5.19 6.34 -12.08
N ALA A 90 5.59 7.21 -13.02
CA ALA A 90 6.02 8.57 -12.67
C ALA A 90 4.88 9.41 -12.06
N ALA A 91 3.65 9.25 -12.52
CA ALA A 91 2.50 9.95 -11.93
C ALA A 91 2.15 9.36 -10.54
N ALA A 92 2.20 8.03 -10.40
CA ALA A 92 1.99 7.38 -9.13
C ALA A 92 3.04 7.84 -8.09
N LEU A 93 4.32 7.87 -8.46
CA LEU A 93 5.40 8.35 -7.60
C LEU A 93 5.22 9.80 -7.18
N ARG A 94 4.87 10.71 -8.11
CA ARG A 94 4.57 12.11 -7.74
C ARG A 94 3.44 12.23 -6.73
N SER A 95 2.42 11.39 -6.85
CA SER A 95 1.31 11.38 -5.89
C SER A 95 1.74 10.85 -4.52
N ALA A 96 2.56 9.79 -4.49
CA ALA A 96 3.12 9.26 -3.25
C ALA A 96 3.99 10.30 -2.54
N ASN A 97 4.93 10.91 -3.25
CA ASN A 97 5.80 11.95 -2.70
C ASN A 97 4.99 13.15 -2.17
N ALA A 98 3.92 13.56 -2.86
CA ALA A 98 3.09 14.67 -2.38
C ALA A 98 2.34 14.36 -1.07
N ILE A 99 2.02 13.09 -0.81
CA ILE A 99 1.45 12.65 0.46
C ILE A 99 2.55 12.58 1.52
N ASP A 100 3.67 11.97 1.19
CA ASP A 100 4.84 11.80 2.05
C ASP A 100 5.39 13.15 2.53
N ASP A 101 5.73 14.06 1.61
CA ASP A 101 6.16 15.43 1.91
C ASP A 101 5.13 16.20 2.75
N GLY A 102 3.84 15.96 2.50
CA GLY A 102 2.76 16.58 3.26
C GLY A 102 2.67 16.08 4.69
N PHE A 103 2.90 14.80 4.90
CA PHE A 103 2.89 14.16 6.22
C PHE A 103 4.14 14.53 7.01
N GLU A 104 5.33 14.49 6.41
CA GLU A 104 6.62 14.76 7.03
C GLU A 104 6.71 16.18 7.64
N LYS A 105 5.92 17.14 7.17
CA LYS A 105 5.84 18.49 7.76
C LYS A 105 5.44 18.48 9.24
N ASN A 106 4.68 17.48 9.66
CA ASN A 106 4.14 17.37 11.03
C ASN A 106 4.62 16.12 11.76
N ALA A 107 5.39 15.25 11.11
CA ALA A 107 5.88 14.00 11.67
C ALA A 107 7.35 13.78 11.31
N LYS A 108 8.09 13.11 12.19
CA LYS A 108 9.46 12.68 11.91
C LYS A 108 9.48 11.17 11.71
N TYR A 109 9.98 10.76 10.57
CA TYR A 109 10.23 9.33 10.32
C TYR A 109 11.46 8.83 11.07
N ALA A 110 11.42 7.57 11.44
CA ALA A 110 12.61 6.87 11.90
C ALA A 110 13.56 6.67 10.72
N PHE A 111 14.66 7.38 10.72
CA PHE A 111 15.61 7.39 9.60
C PHE A 111 17.05 7.21 10.11
N SER A 112 17.81 6.39 9.39
CA SER A 112 19.24 6.18 9.61
C SER A 112 20.03 6.62 8.38
N PRO A 113 21.10 7.43 8.52
CA PRO A 113 21.95 7.78 7.37
C PRO A 113 22.58 6.55 6.68
N THR A 114 22.76 5.45 7.42
CA THR A 114 23.36 4.22 6.90
C THR A 114 22.33 3.29 6.25
N PHE A 115 21.13 3.19 6.84
CA PHE A 115 20.13 2.20 6.43
C PHE A 115 18.92 2.79 5.70
N GLY A 116 18.74 4.12 5.71
CA GLY A 116 17.55 4.77 5.17
C GLY A 116 16.38 4.77 6.17
N TYR A 117 15.16 4.74 5.68
CA TYR A 117 13.96 4.64 6.51
C TYR A 117 13.91 3.31 7.24
N LEU A 118 13.71 3.39 8.56
CA LEU A 118 13.64 2.22 9.43
C LEU A 118 12.20 1.71 9.49
N THR A 119 12.04 0.42 9.33
CA THR A 119 10.75 -0.26 9.24
C THR A 119 10.68 -1.42 10.22
N ALA A 120 9.46 -1.90 10.53
CA ALA A 120 9.25 -3.05 11.40
C ALA A 120 9.86 -4.32 10.80
N CYS A 121 9.70 -4.50 9.48
CA CYS A 121 10.34 -5.59 8.75
C CYS A 121 11.65 -5.12 8.09
N PRO A 122 12.81 -5.73 8.38
CA PRO A 122 14.09 -5.33 7.78
C PRO A 122 14.10 -5.33 6.26
N THR A 123 13.26 -6.14 5.62
CA THR A 123 13.16 -6.21 4.14
C THR A 123 12.57 -4.97 3.51
N ASN A 124 11.86 -4.14 4.27
CA ASN A 124 11.28 -2.87 3.82
C ASN A 124 12.21 -1.68 4.08
N THR A 125 13.28 -1.88 4.87
CA THR A 125 14.23 -0.82 5.23
C THR A 125 15.00 -0.31 4.01
N GLY A 126 15.24 1.00 3.94
CA GLY A 126 15.98 1.65 2.85
C GLY A 126 15.24 2.85 2.28
N THR A 127 14.95 2.82 0.98
CA THR A 127 14.17 3.90 0.34
C THR A 127 12.70 3.87 0.73
N GLY A 128 12.22 2.76 1.30
CA GLY A 128 10.80 2.56 1.59
C GLY A 128 9.89 2.51 0.35
N LEU A 129 10.46 2.48 -0.87
CA LEU A 129 9.71 2.56 -2.12
C LEU A 129 9.60 1.19 -2.79
N ARG A 130 8.37 0.82 -3.14
CA ARG A 130 8.06 -0.28 -4.05
C ARG A 130 7.25 0.26 -5.23
N ALA A 131 7.64 -0.07 -6.46
CA ALA A 131 6.87 0.20 -7.65
C ALA A 131 6.39 -1.12 -8.27
N SER A 132 5.13 -1.19 -8.67
CA SER A 132 4.57 -2.38 -9.29
C SER A 132 3.62 -2.01 -10.43
N VAL A 133 3.48 -2.92 -11.38
CA VAL A 133 2.53 -2.81 -12.49
C VAL A 133 1.69 -4.07 -12.48
N MET A 134 0.37 -3.90 -12.45
CA MET A 134 -0.56 -5.00 -12.60
C MET A 134 -1.04 -5.09 -14.03
N MET A 135 -0.99 -6.29 -14.58
CA MET A 135 -1.39 -6.57 -15.96
C MET A 135 -2.38 -7.72 -16.01
N HIS A 136 -3.39 -7.57 -16.86
CA HIS A 136 -4.30 -8.66 -17.20
C HIS A 136 -3.78 -9.38 -18.43
N LEU A 137 -3.34 -10.64 -18.26
CA LEU A 137 -2.62 -11.42 -19.30
C LEU A 137 -3.28 -12.77 -19.58
N PRO A 138 -4.58 -12.80 -19.96
CA PRO A 138 -5.31 -14.07 -20.13
C PRO A 138 -4.73 -14.96 -21.24
N ALA A 139 -4.30 -14.37 -22.35
CA ALA A 139 -3.70 -15.14 -23.44
C ALA A 139 -2.39 -15.80 -23.05
N LEU A 140 -1.58 -15.12 -22.23
CA LEU A 140 -0.31 -15.66 -21.72
C LEU A 140 -0.54 -16.79 -20.72
N ALA A 141 -1.53 -16.64 -19.84
CA ALA A 141 -1.94 -17.68 -18.90
C ALA A 141 -2.45 -18.94 -19.62
N LEU A 142 -3.27 -18.77 -20.66
CA LEU A 142 -3.83 -19.88 -21.45
C LEU A 142 -2.81 -20.58 -22.37
N SER A 143 -1.70 -19.93 -22.67
CA SER A 143 -0.66 -20.49 -23.58
C SER A 143 0.43 -21.29 -22.84
N ASP A 144 0.33 -21.47 -21.53
CA ASP A 144 1.35 -22.10 -20.67
C ASP A 144 2.76 -21.49 -20.77
N LEU A 145 2.83 -20.22 -21.23
CA LEU A 145 4.10 -19.51 -21.37
C LEU A 145 4.48 -18.67 -20.12
N MET A 146 3.58 -18.59 -19.14
CA MET A 146 3.79 -17.74 -17.95
C MET A 146 5.09 -18.06 -17.22
N ASP A 147 5.38 -19.32 -16.96
CA ASP A 147 6.62 -19.74 -16.28
C ASP A 147 7.89 -19.30 -17.01
N LYS A 148 7.85 -19.29 -18.34
CA LYS A 148 8.98 -18.83 -19.15
C LYS A 148 9.17 -17.31 -19.02
N VAL A 149 8.08 -16.57 -19.01
CA VAL A 149 8.10 -15.10 -18.83
C VAL A 149 8.56 -14.75 -17.42
N VAL A 150 8.02 -15.38 -16.39
CA VAL A 150 8.43 -15.19 -14.99
C VAL A 150 9.93 -15.40 -14.80
N ARG A 151 10.47 -16.51 -15.34
CA ARG A 151 11.92 -16.78 -15.29
C ARG A 151 12.72 -15.70 -16.01
N GLY A 152 12.26 -15.24 -17.17
CA GLY A 152 12.93 -14.16 -17.91
C GLY A 152 12.94 -12.84 -17.15
N LEU A 153 11.82 -12.47 -16.52
CA LEU A 153 11.71 -11.26 -15.72
C LEU A 153 12.55 -11.33 -14.43
N SER A 154 12.62 -12.50 -13.79
CA SER A 154 13.46 -12.72 -12.62
C SER A 154 14.94 -12.48 -12.92
N GLN A 155 15.43 -12.83 -14.12
CA GLN A 155 16.79 -12.55 -14.55
C GLN A 155 17.09 -11.05 -14.68
N LEU A 156 16.04 -10.23 -14.90
CA LEU A 156 16.12 -8.77 -14.95
C LEU A 156 15.93 -8.12 -13.57
N GLY A 157 15.84 -8.93 -12.52
CA GLY A 157 15.57 -8.43 -11.16
C GLY A 157 14.13 -8.00 -10.90
N ILE A 158 13.20 -8.38 -11.79
CA ILE A 158 11.76 -8.07 -11.64
C ILE A 158 11.07 -9.25 -10.96
N CYS A 159 10.42 -8.99 -9.84
CA CYS A 159 9.62 -9.98 -9.12
C CYS A 159 8.21 -10.00 -9.69
N VAL A 160 7.74 -11.18 -10.11
CA VAL A 160 6.34 -11.39 -10.54
C VAL A 160 5.57 -12.06 -9.41
N ARG A 161 4.38 -11.56 -9.12
CA ARG A 161 3.51 -12.07 -8.07
C ARG A 161 2.08 -12.21 -8.62
N GLY A 162 1.28 -13.12 -8.07
CA GLY A 162 -0.15 -13.16 -8.33
C GLY A 162 -0.86 -11.91 -7.78
N ALA A 163 -2.07 -11.68 -8.23
CA ALA A 163 -2.86 -10.48 -7.90
C ALA A 163 -3.06 -10.23 -6.39
N SER A 164 -2.95 -11.26 -5.56
CA SER A 164 -3.14 -11.18 -4.11
C SER A 164 -1.82 -11.21 -3.31
N GLY A 165 -0.66 -11.14 -3.96
CA GLY A 165 0.64 -11.08 -3.29
C GLY A 165 1.50 -12.33 -3.45
N GLU A 166 2.51 -12.47 -2.59
CA GLU A 166 3.50 -13.55 -2.65
C GLU A 166 2.85 -14.93 -2.42
N GLY A 167 3.10 -15.89 -3.32
CA GLY A 167 2.56 -17.25 -3.23
C GLY A 167 1.09 -17.39 -3.56
N SER A 168 0.40 -16.33 -3.99
CA SER A 168 -1.00 -16.43 -4.42
C SER A 168 -1.11 -16.90 -5.86
N ASP A 169 -2.11 -17.76 -6.12
CA ASP A 169 -2.51 -18.11 -7.47
C ASP A 169 -2.98 -16.87 -8.24
N SER A 170 -2.75 -16.87 -9.56
CA SER A 170 -3.20 -15.80 -10.45
C SER A 170 -4.74 -15.81 -10.54
N PHE A 171 -5.40 -15.03 -9.70
CA PHE A 171 -6.85 -14.90 -9.78
C PHE A 171 -7.23 -14.09 -11.03
N GLY A 172 -7.99 -14.72 -11.93
CA GLY A 172 -8.47 -14.06 -13.15
C GLY A 172 -7.36 -13.63 -14.14
N SER A 173 -6.19 -14.29 -14.15
CA SER A 173 -5.05 -13.96 -15.04
C SER A 173 -4.47 -12.55 -14.82
N PHE A 174 -4.55 -12.00 -13.62
CA PHE A 174 -3.87 -10.78 -13.19
C PHE A 174 -2.53 -11.10 -12.52
N PHE A 175 -1.49 -10.38 -12.91
CA PHE A 175 -0.11 -10.53 -12.43
C PHE A 175 0.52 -9.18 -12.12
#